data_ad4dee32fe0ae7070c56ef9dc2f997fd
#
_entry.id   ad4dee32fe0ae7070c56ef9dc2f997fd
#
_cell.length_a   1.000
_cell.length_b   1.000
_cell.length_c   1.000
_cell.angle_alpha   90.00
_cell.angle_beta   90.00
_cell.angle_gamma   90.00
#
_symmetry.space_group_name_H-M   'P 1'
#
loop_
_entity.id
_entity.type
_entity.pdbx_description
1 polymer ?
#
loop_
_entity_poly.entity_id
_entity_poly.type
_entity_poly.pdbx_seq_one_letter_code
_entity_poly.pdbx_strand_id
1 'polypeptide(L)'
;MRILHGLTTALLGAGLGVQIFLSFLIAPTAFRVVDRPVAVRVMEGMFPGYYGFGLATIGIALLLTLTLGLREPSPLRWGTILLLAITLAGTVYAGHVLLPEAHAARLRAETAPAGDLAPLEFSRLHRLAVAVNIAIFVTGAIALALHLAEGAADRSRQGRLDSDSRVASQRVSPNAPSGRGF
;
A
#
# COMPACT_ATOMS: atom_id res chain seq x y z
N MET A 1 4.32 7.58 18.82
CA MET A 1 4.99 6.99 17.65
C MET A 1 4.52 5.58 17.32
N ARG A 2 4.50 4.62 18.26
CA ARG A 2 4.10 3.21 17.99
C ARG A 2 2.70 3.06 17.38
N ILE A 3 1.72 3.84 17.84
CA ILE A 3 0.34 3.80 17.32
C ILE A 3 0.30 4.25 15.85
N LEU A 4 0.96 5.35 15.50
CA LEU A 4 1.00 5.85 14.12
C LEU A 4 1.66 4.83 13.18
N HIS A 5 2.77 4.23 13.61
CA HIS A 5 3.45 3.18 12.85
C HIS A 5 2.56 1.95 12.65
N GLY A 6 1.90 1.48 13.72
CA GLY A 6 0.96 0.36 13.64
C GLY A 6 -0.24 0.65 12.72
N LEU A 7 -0.80 1.86 12.78
CA LEU A 7 -1.91 2.27 11.93
C LEU A 7 -1.48 2.35 10.45
N THR A 8 -0.30 2.93 10.15
CA THR A 8 0.24 2.94 8.79
C THR A 8 0.43 1.52 8.25
N THR A 9 1.01 0.62 9.06
CA THR A 9 1.16 -0.81 8.69
C THR A 9 -0.18 -1.45 8.37
N ALA A 10 -1.20 -1.24 9.21
CA ALA A 10 -2.54 -1.80 9.00
C ALA A 10 -3.20 -1.27 7.72
N LEU A 11 -3.09 0.03 7.44
CA LEU A 11 -3.64 0.65 6.22
C LEU A 11 -2.96 0.11 4.96
N LEU A 12 -1.63 0.03 4.94
CA LEU A 12 -0.88 -0.51 3.80
C LEU A 12 -1.16 -2.00 3.59
N GLY A 13 -1.22 -2.77 4.68
CA GLY A 13 -1.59 -4.18 4.64
C GLY A 13 -3.01 -4.40 4.12
N ALA A 14 -3.99 -3.59 4.56
CA ALA A 14 -5.36 -3.65 4.06
C ALA A 14 -5.45 -3.29 2.57
N GLY A 15 -4.76 -2.23 2.12
CA GLY A 15 -4.72 -1.83 0.72
C GLY A 15 -4.16 -2.92 -0.19
N LEU A 16 -3.00 -3.48 0.16
CA LEU A 16 -2.39 -4.59 -0.57
C LEU A 16 -3.24 -5.86 -0.51
N GLY A 17 -3.85 -6.16 0.64
CA GLY A 17 -4.73 -7.31 0.82
C GLY A 17 -5.94 -7.25 -0.10
N VAL A 18 -6.61 -6.11 -0.20
CA VAL A 18 -7.74 -5.90 -1.12
C VAL A 18 -7.29 -6.04 -2.57
N GLN A 19 -6.12 -5.52 -2.94
CA GLN A 19 -5.57 -5.63 -4.29
C GLN A 19 -5.28 -7.09 -4.66
N ILE A 20 -4.64 -7.85 -3.77
CA ILE A 20 -4.38 -9.29 -3.95
C ILE A 20 -5.71 -10.05 -4.07
N PHE A 21 -6.64 -9.81 -3.16
CA PHE A 21 -7.93 -10.49 -3.13
C PHE A 21 -8.72 -10.26 -4.40
N LEU A 22 -8.83 -9.01 -4.88
CA LEU A 22 -9.53 -8.69 -6.11
C LEU A 22 -8.84 -9.31 -7.33
N SER A 23 -7.51 -9.19 -7.43
CA SER A 23 -6.76 -9.61 -8.63
C SER A 23 -6.61 -11.12 -8.76
N PHE A 24 -6.39 -11.83 -7.65
CA PHE A 24 -6.05 -13.26 -7.67
C PHE A 24 -7.21 -14.18 -7.27
N LEU A 25 -8.23 -13.66 -6.59
CA LEU A 25 -9.37 -14.47 -6.18
C LEU A 25 -10.66 -14.04 -6.89
N ILE A 26 -11.07 -12.78 -6.77
CA ILE A 26 -12.37 -12.34 -7.28
C ILE A 26 -12.40 -12.35 -8.81
N ALA A 27 -11.44 -11.68 -9.48
CA ALA A 27 -11.45 -11.59 -10.93
C ALA A 27 -11.37 -12.97 -11.60
N PRO A 28 -10.40 -13.86 -11.29
CA PRO A 28 -10.35 -15.18 -11.91
C PRO A 28 -11.60 -16.04 -11.61
N THR A 29 -12.17 -15.89 -10.39
CA THR A 29 -13.38 -16.65 -10.03
C THR A 29 -14.60 -16.16 -10.80
N ALA A 30 -14.80 -14.85 -10.92
CA ALA A 30 -15.89 -14.28 -11.69
C ALA A 30 -15.86 -14.78 -13.15
N PHE A 31 -14.70 -14.74 -13.81
CA PHE A 31 -14.56 -15.21 -15.21
C PHE A 31 -14.66 -16.72 -15.39
N ARG A 32 -14.63 -17.53 -14.31
CA ARG A 32 -14.84 -18.98 -14.36
C ARG A 32 -16.28 -19.41 -14.07
N VAL A 33 -17.00 -18.63 -13.25
CA VAL A 33 -18.28 -19.05 -12.68
C VAL A 33 -19.46 -18.49 -13.45
N VAL A 34 -19.32 -17.31 -14.06
CA VAL A 34 -20.40 -16.68 -14.82
C VAL A 34 -19.94 -16.35 -16.24
N ASP A 35 -20.90 -16.13 -17.13
CA ASP A 35 -20.63 -15.73 -18.53
C ASP A 35 -19.80 -14.45 -18.57
N ARG A 36 -18.90 -14.39 -19.55
CA ARG A 36 -17.94 -13.27 -19.70
C ARG A 36 -18.58 -11.88 -19.65
N PRO A 37 -19.73 -11.60 -20.33
CA PRO A 37 -20.38 -10.29 -20.22
C PRO A 37 -20.86 -9.96 -18.82
N VAL A 38 -21.28 -10.95 -18.03
CA VAL A 38 -21.71 -10.78 -16.64
C VAL A 38 -20.49 -10.52 -15.77
N ALA A 39 -19.41 -11.32 -15.91
CA ALA A 39 -18.15 -11.11 -15.17
C ALA A 39 -17.61 -9.70 -15.39
N VAL A 40 -17.59 -9.21 -16.63
CA VAL A 40 -17.13 -7.86 -16.97
C VAL A 40 -17.96 -6.80 -16.25
N ARG A 41 -19.30 -6.88 -16.28
CA ARG A 41 -20.17 -5.92 -15.59
C ARG A 41 -19.94 -5.91 -14.07
N VAL A 42 -19.76 -7.10 -13.46
CA VAL A 42 -19.47 -7.23 -12.03
C VAL A 42 -18.14 -6.52 -11.71
N MET A 43 -17.08 -6.81 -12.48
CA MET A 43 -15.77 -6.18 -12.25
C MET A 43 -15.82 -4.66 -12.43
N GLU A 44 -16.52 -4.18 -13.47
CA GLU A 44 -16.68 -2.73 -13.68
C GLU A 44 -17.42 -2.04 -12.52
N GLY A 45 -18.43 -2.68 -11.96
CA GLY A 45 -19.11 -2.16 -10.76
C GLY A 45 -18.24 -2.14 -9.51
N MET A 46 -17.25 -3.01 -9.41
CA MET A 46 -16.33 -3.07 -8.25
C MET A 46 -15.18 -2.06 -8.32
N PHE A 47 -14.70 -1.71 -9.52
CA PHE A 47 -13.51 -0.87 -9.69
C PHE A 47 -13.60 0.51 -9.03
N PRO A 48 -14.70 1.27 -9.10
CA PRO A 48 -14.78 2.57 -8.42
C PRO A 48 -14.58 2.44 -6.91
N GLY A 49 -15.19 1.46 -6.26
CA GLY A 49 -14.98 1.16 -4.84
C GLY A 49 -13.55 0.73 -4.53
N TYR A 50 -12.98 -0.12 -5.36
CA TYR A 50 -11.59 -0.58 -5.24
C TYR A 50 -10.58 0.59 -5.29
N TYR A 51 -10.67 1.46 -6.31
CA TYR A 51 -9.79 2.62 -6.40
C TYR A 51 -10.06 3.64 -5.29
N GLY A 52 -11.31 3.88 -4.92
CA GLY A 52 -11.67 4.75 -3.80
C GLY A 52 -11.07 4.26 -2.48
N PHE A 53 -11.15 2.97 -2.18
CA PHE A 53 -10.52 2.35 -1.01
C PHE A 53 -9.00 2.49 -1.05
N GLY A 54 -8.38 2.22 -2.21
CA GLY A 54 -6.94 2.38 -2.42
C GLY A 54 -6.47 3.82 -2.17
N LEU A 55 -7.17 4.81 -2.74
CA LEU A 55 -6.88 6.23 -2.52
C LEU A 55 -6.96 6.61 -1.04
N ALA A 56 -8.00 6.16 -0.33
CA ALA A 56 -8.17 6.45 1.08
C ALA A 56 -7.05 5.83 1.93
N THR A 57 -6.76 4.53 1.75
CA THR A 57 -5.74 3.84 2.56
C THR A 57 -4.34 4.35 2.29
N ILE A 58 -3.96 4.54 1.02
CA ILE A 58 -2.64 5.04 0.63
C ILE A 58 -2.49 6.51 1.03
N GLY A 59 -3.52 7.34 0.80
CA GLY A 59 -3.52 8.76 1.16
C GLY A 59 -3.34 8.98 2.66
N ILE A 60 -4.10 8.27 3.50
CA ILE A 60 -3.96 8.34 4.95
C ILE A 60 -2.58 7.82 5.39
N ALA A 61 -2.12 6.68 4.84
CA ALA A 61 -0.79 6.14 5.14
C ALA A 61 0.34 7.12 4.78
N LEU A 62 0.23 7.82 3.64
CA LEU A 62 1.18 8.85 3.22
C LEU A 62 1.21 10.02 4.21
N LEU A 63 0.04 10.54 4.63
CA LEU A 63 -0.05 11.63 5.61
C LEU A 63 0.54 11.24 6.96
N LEU A 64 0.27 10.03 7.45
CA LEU A 64 0.83 9.52 8.70
C LEU A 64 2.35 9.37 8.59
N THR A 65 2.86 8.80 7.48
CA THR A 65 4.29 8.62 7.25
C THR A 65 5.01 9.97 7.10
N LEU A 66 4.39 10.94 6.43
CA LEU A 66 4.91 12.30 6.32
C LEU A 66 5.01 12.98 7.71
N THR A 67 3.97 12.85 8.54
CA THR A 67 3.98 13.35 9.92
C THR A 67 5.13 12.76 10.73
N LEU A 68 5.39 11.45 10.57
CA LEU A 68 6.54 10.79 11.20
C LEU A 68 7.87 11.30 10.62
N GLY A 69 7.95 11.50 9.31
CA GLY A 69 9.15 11.97 8.60
C GLY A 69 9.58 13.37 9.01
N LEU A 70 8.61 14.25 9.25
CA LEU A 70 8.87 15.61 9.73
C LEU A 70 9.36 15.67 11.19
N ARG A 71 8.98 14.70 12.01
CA ARG A 71 9.38 14.63 13.43
C ARG A 71 10.71 13.90 13.64
N GLU A 72 10.91 12.83 12.90
CA GLU A 72 12.09 11.95 13.02
C GLU A 72 12.56 11.58 11.62
N PRO A 73 13.34 12.42 10.94
CA PRO A 73 13.77 12.18 9.57
C PRO A 73 14.73 10.98 9.51
N SER A 74 14.45 10.05 8.56
CA SER A 74 15.35 8.96 8.20
C SER A 74 15.32 8.71 6.70
N PRO A 75 16.41 8.22 6.09
CA PRO A 75 16.45 7.90 4.67
C PRO A 75 15.39 6.86 4.24
N LEU A 76 15.14 5.84 5.09
CA LEU A 76 14.11 4.83 4.82
C LEU A 76 12.71 5.44 4.79
N ARG A 77 12.43 6.36 5.72
CA ARG A 77 11.14 7.04 5.82
C ARG A 77 10.88 7.93 4.60
N TRP A 78 11.87 8.67 4.14
CA TRP A 78 11.75 9.45 2.92
C TRP A 78 11.58 8.57 1.68
N GLY A 79 12.26 7.42 1.62
CA GLY A 79 12.04 6.40 0.60
C GLY A 79 10.60 5.87 0.61
N THR A 80 10.06 5.57 1.78
CA THR A 80 8.66 5.15 1.95
C THR A 80 7.69 6.24 1.50
N ILE A 81 7.89 7.50 1.89
CA ILE A 81 7.07 8.64 1.47
C ILE A 81 7.06 8.77 -0.06
N LEU A 82 8.23 8.70 -0.70
CA LEU A 82 8.34 8.79 -2.16
C LEU A 82 7.57 7.65 -2.85
N LEU A 83 7.74 6.41 -2.38
CA LEU A 83 7.04 5.26 -2.95
C LEU A 83 5.52 5.36 -2.75
N LEU A 84 5.06 5.82 -1.59
CA LEU A 84 3.63 6.04 -1.35
C LEU A 84 3.07 7.16 -2.23
N ALA A 85 3.82 8.23 -2.48
CA ALA A 85 3.42 9.28 -3.40
C ALA A 85 3.29 8.78 -4.85
N ILE A 86 4.25 7.95 -5.31
CA ILE A 86 4.20 7.29 -6.62
C ILE A 86 2.99 6.35 -6.70
N THR A 87 2.77 5.53 -5.66
CA THR A 87 1.64 4.60 -5.59
C THR A 87 0.31 5.35 -5.62
N LEU A 88 0.19 6.46 -4.89
CA LEU A 88 -1.00 7.32 -4.87
C LEU A 88 -1.26 7.93 -6.25
N ALA A 89 -0.23 8.50 -6.88
CA ALA A 89 -0.33 9.08 -8.22
C ALA A 89 -0.76 8.03 -9.25
N GLY A 90 -0.18 6.84 -9.21
CA GLY A 90 -0.58 5.70 -10.05
C GLY A 90 -2.04 5.30 -9.82
N THR A 91 -2.50 5.26 -8.57
CA THR A 91 -3.89 4.91 -8.22
C THR A 91 -4.87 5.98 -8.71
N VAL A 92 -4.53 7.27 -8.58
CA VAL A 92 -5.32 8.38 -9.15
C VAL A 92 -5.42 8.23 -10.66
N TYR A 93 -4.29 8.03 -11.33
CA TYR A 93 -4.25 7.87 -12.79
C TYR A 93 -5.07 6.66 -13.26
N ALA A 94 -4.91 5.51 -12.61
CA ALA A 94 -5.66 4.30 -12.94
C ALA A 94 -7.17 4.46 -12.75
N GLY A 95 -7.60 5.05 -11.64
CA GLY A 95 -9.02 5.20 -11.31
C GLY A 95 -9.74 6.32 -12.05
N HIS A 96 -9.07 7.44 -12.33
CA HIS A 96 -9.71 8.65 -12.89
C HIS A 96 -9.42 8.87 -14.37
N VAL A 97 -8.39 8.24 -14.93
CA VAL A 97 -8.03 8.36 -16.34
C VAL A 97 -8.21 7.04 -17.07
N LEU A 98 -7.44 6.01 -16.67
CA LEU A 98 -7.45 4.74 -17.41
C LEU A 98 -8.77 3.98 -17.32
N LEU A 99 -9.41 3.97 -16.16
CA LEU A 99 -10.68 3.25 -15.98
C LEU A 99 -11.78 3.78 -16.90
N PRO A 100 -12.08 5.09 -16.94
CA PRO A 100 -13.10 5.62 -17.84
C PRO A 100 -12.73 5.50 -19.33
N GLU A 101 -11.44 5.67 -19.69
CA GLU A 101 -10.97 5.50 -21.06
C GLU A 101 -11.10 4.05 -21.55
N ALA A 102 -10.69 3.07 -20.71
CA ALA A 102 -10.81 1.66 -21.01
C ALA A 102 -12.28 1.22 -21.14
N HIS A 103 -13.16 1.75 -20.27
CA HIS A 103 -14.60 1.50 -20.35
C HIS A 103 -15.19 2.04 -21.67
N ALA A 104 -14.89 3.29 -22.04
CA ALA A 104 -15.34 3.88 -23.28
C ALA A 104 -14.81 3.13 -24.52
N ALA A 105 -13.53 2.72 -24.50
CA ALA A 105 -12.95 1.94 -25.60
C ALA A 105 -13.59 0.56 -25.73
N ARG A 106 -13.96 -0.08 -24.62
CA ARG A 106 -14.67 -1.35 -24.62
C ARG A 106 -16.04 -1.22 -25.28
N LEU A 107 -16.82 -0.20 -24.90
CA LEU A 107 -18.15 0.02 -25.49
C LEU A 107 -18.06 0.27 -27.00
N ARG A 108 -17.06 1.03 -27.46
CA ARG A 108 -16.80 1.21 -28.90
C ARG A 108 -16.46 -0.13 -29.57
N ALA A 109 -15.60 -0.95 -28.95
CA ALA A 109 -15.20 -2.23 -29.49
C ALA A 109 -16.36 -3.23 -29.60
N GLU A 110 -17.36 -3.18 -28.71
CA GLU A 110 -18.54 -4.06 -28.74
C GLU A 110 -19.50 -3.75 -29.93
N THR A 111 -19.52 -2.51 -30.39
CA THR A 111 -20.38 -2.05 -31.49
C THR A 111 -19.63 -1.87 -32.81
N ALA A 112 -18.33 -2.11 -32.82
CA ALA A 112 -17.45 -1.88 -33.97
C ALA A 112 -17.72 -2.86 -35.11
N PRO A 113 -17.80 -2.40 -36.39
CA PRO A 113 -17.87 -3.27 -37.52
C PRO A 113 -16.61 -4.11 -37.74
N ALA A 114 -16.71 -5.16 -38.56
CA ALA A 114 -15.55 -5.98 -38.88
C ALA A 114 -14.42 -5.13 -39.55
N GLY A 115 -13.19 -5.24 -39.03
CA GLY A 115 -12.05 -4.49 -39.54
C GLY A 115 -11.80 -3.14 -38.85
N ASP A 116 -12.62 -2.75 -37.86
CA ASP A 116 -12.39 -1.54 -37.05
C ASP A 116 -11.19 -1.69 -36.10
N LEU A 117 -10.56 -0.58 -35.74
CA LEU A 117 -9.40 -0.53 -34.81
C LEU A 117 -9.81 -0.48 -33.33
N ALA A 118 -11.09 -0.26 -33.01
CA ALA A 118 -11.58 -0.14 -31.62
C ALA A 118 -11.23 -1.33 -30.72
N PRO A 119 -11.26 -2.61 -31.18
CA PRO A 119 -10.82 -3.75 -30.38
C PRO A 119 -9.31 -3.71 -30.04
N LEU A 120 -8.48 -3.17 -30.94
CA LEU A 120 -7.03 -2.99 -30.69
C LEU A 120 -6.77 -1.88 -29.68
N GLU A 121 -7.51 -0.77 -29.78
CA GLU A 121 -7.45 0.33 -28.80
C GLU A 121 -7.82 -0.16 -27.39
N PHE A 122 -8.94 -0.86 -27.24
CA PHE A 122 -9.33 -1.46 -25.97
C PHE A 122 -8.25 -2.41 -25.43
N SER A 123 -7.70 -3.29 -26.27
CA SER A 123 -6.65 -4.21 -25.87
C SER A 123 -5.39 -3.50 -25.38
N ARG A 124 -5.01 -2.37 -26.02
CA ARG A 124 -3.88 -1.53 -25.58
C ARG A 124 -4.13 -0.91 -24.21
N LEU A 125 -5.30 -0.27 -24.03
CA LEU A 125 -5.68 0.36 -22.75
C LEU A 125 -5.78 -0.67 -21.63
N HIS A 126 -6.34 -1.84 -21.90
CA HIS A 126 -6.41 -2.92 -20.92
C HIS A 126 -5.00 -3.38 -20.49
N ARG A 127 -4.06 -3.61 -21.41
CA ARG A 127 -2.68 -3.94 -21.07
C ARG A 127 -2.00 -2.85 -20.25
N LEU A 128 -2.22 -1.58 -20.59
CA LEU A 128 -1.70 -0.45 -19.83
C LEU A 128 -2.28 -0.43 -18.40
N ALA A 129 -3.59 -0.64 -18.24
CA ALA A 129 -4.23 -0.71 -16.94
C ALA A 129 -3.65 -1.83 -16.07
N VAL A 130 -3.42 -3.02 -16.66
CA VAL A 130 -2.77 -4.14 -15.97
C VAL A 130 -1.35 -3.77 -15.54
N ALA A 131 -0.54 -3.18 -16.44
CA ALA A 131 0.83 -2.78 -16.13
C ALA A 131 0.89 -1.72 -15.01
N VAL A 132 0.00 -0.72 -15.05
CA VAL A 132 -0.09 0.31 -14.00
C VAL A 132 -0.51 -0.30 -12.67
N ASN A 133 -1.47 -1.23 -12.65
CA ASN A 133 -1.88 -1.90 -11.42
C ASN A 133 -0.75 -2.78 -10.83
N ILE A 134 0.04 -3.45 -11.67
CA ILE A 134 1.25 -4.17 -11.22
C ILE A 134 2.26 -3.19 -10.62
N ALA A 135 2.51 -2.05 -11.24
CA ALA A 135 3.42 -1.04 -10.70
C ALA A 135 2.93 -0.49 -9.35
N ILE A 136 1.64 -0.18 -9.20
CA ILE A 136 1.00 0.22 -7.93
C ILE A 136 1.22 -0.86 -6.85
N PHE A 137 1.01 -2.13 -7.20
CA PHE A 137 1.21 -3.24 -6.27
C PHE A 137 2.66 -3.34 -5.80
N VAL A 138 3.61 -3.33 -6.74
CA VAL A 138 5.05 -3.47 -6.45
C VAL A 138 5.54 -2.29 -5.61
N THR A 139 5.20 -1.05 -5.99
CA THR A 139 5.62 0.15 -5.23
C THR A 139 5.00 0.18 -3.84
N GLY A 140 3.74 -0.19 -3.70
CA GLY A 140 3.06 -0.32 -2.41
C GLY A 140 3.66 -1.41 -1.51
N ALA A 141 4.00 -2.57 -2.07
CA ALA A 141 4.65 -3.66 -1.35
C ALA A 141 6.05 -3.28 -0.87
N ILE A 142 6.84 -2.60 -1.71
CA ILE A 142 8.16 -2.09 -1.31
C ILE A 142 8.02 -1.02 -0.22
N ALA A 143 7.05 -0.11 -0.35
CA ALA A 143 6.78 0.90 0.68
C ALA A 143 6.44 0.25 2.03
N LEU A 144 5.59 -0.79 2.05
CA LEU A 144 5.29 -1.54 3.27
C LEU A 144 6.55 -2.21 3.83
N ALA A 145 7.38 -2.84 3.00
CA ALA A 145 8.60 -3.51 3.44
C ALA A 145 9.59 -2.51 4.09
N LEU A 146 9.81 -1.34 3.46
CA LEU A 146 10.65 -0.29 4.02
C LEU A 146 10.10 0.25 5.35
N HIS A 147 8.78 0.46 5.42
CA HIS A 147 8.11 0.90 6.65
C HIS A 147 8.28 -0.09 7.79
N LEU A 148 8.15 -1.39 7.53
CA LEU A 148 8.36 -2.44 8.52
C LEU A 148 9.82 -2.54 8.97
N ALA A 149 10.77 -2.43 8.03
CA ALA A 149 12.20 -2.44 8.33
C ALA A 149 12.61 -1.28 9.24
N GLU A 150 12.06 -0.08 9.00
CA GLU A 150 12.28 1.08 9.86
C GLU A 150 11.75 0.85 11.27
N GLY A 151 10.52 0.36 11.42
CA GLY A 151 9.96 0.04 12.73
C GLY A 151 10.72 -1.03 13.49
N ALA A 152 11.37 -1.97 12.80
CA ALA A 152 12.28 -2.94 13.42
C ALA A 152 13.58 -2.28 13.91
N ALA A 153 14.16 -1.40 13.11
CA ALA A 153 15.38 -0.65 13.49
C ALA A 153 15.15 0.25 14.71
N ASP A 154 14.03 0.95 14.77
CA ASP A 154 13.68 1.82 15.90
C ASP A 154 13.51 1.03 17.21
N ARG A 155 12.87 -0.16 17.16
CA ARG A 155 12.76 -1.04 18.32
C ARG A 155 14.12 -1.54 18.82
N SER A 156 15.02 -1.87 17.91
CA SER A 156 16.36 -2.33 18.25
C SER A 156 17.20 -1.23 18.91
N ARG A 157 17.09 0.01 18.45
CA ARG A 157 17.75 1.17 19.05
C ARG A 157 17.24 1.43 20.47
N GLN A 158 15.94 1.38 20.66
CA GLN A 158 15.31 1.63 21.96
C GLN A 158 15.71 0.56 22.98
N GLY A 159 15.74 -0.72 22.57
CA GLY A 159 16.19 -1.81 23.43
C GLY A 159 17.65 -1.67 23.89
N ARG A 160 18.54 -1.15 23.04
CA ARG A 160 19.95 -0.86 23.43
C ARG A 160 20.03 0.27 24.45
N LEU A 161 19.32 1.38 24.22
CA LEU A 161 19.32 2.51 25.16
C LEU A 161 18.77 2.11 26.53
N ASP A 162 17.73 1.27 26.57
CA ASP A 162 17.15 0.76 27.81
C ASP A 162 18.14 -0.17 28.55
N SER A 163 18.91 -0.99 27.83
CA SER A 163 19.93 -1.86 28.42
C SER A 163 21.10 -1.06 28.98
N ASP A 164 21.59 -0.06 28.23
CA ASP A 164 22.70 0.79 28.63
C ASP A 164 22.34 1.64 29.87
N SER A 165 21.11 2.15 29.93
CA SER A 165 20.60 2.90 31.08
C SER A 165 20.52 2.04 32.36
N ARG A 166 20.10 0.77 32.22
CA ARG A 166 20.07 -0.20 33.36
C ARG A 166 21.47 -0.51 33.87
N VAL A 167 22.41 -0.75 32.94
CA VAL A 167 23.80 -1.01 33.33
C VAL A 167 24.43 0.21 34.03
N ALA A 168 24.14 1.43 33.53
CA ALA A 168 24.61 2.68 34.14
C ALA A 168 24.02 2.86 35.55
N SER A 169 22.73 2.61 35.75
CA SER A 169 22.10 2.73 37.09
C SER A 169 22.64 1.73 38.11
N GLN A 170 22.97 0.51 37.66
CA GLN A 170 23.59 -0.51 38.54
C GLN A 170 25.02 -0.15 38.94
N ARG A 171 25.78 0.58 38.10
CA ARG A 171 27.14 1.03 38.43
C ARG A 171 27.16 2.20 39.40
N VAL A 172 26.12 3.06 39.40
CA VAL A 172 25.99 4.22 40.28
C VAL A 172 25.54 3.85 41.69
N SER A 173 24.95 2.66 41.92
CA SER A 173 24.54 2.16 43.25
C SER A 173 25.37 0.95 43.70
N PRO A 174 26.69 1.07 43.88
CA PRO A 174 27.52 -0.06 44.33
C PRO A 174 27.53 -0.31 45.85
N ASN A 175 26.91 0.56 46.67
CA ASN A 175 26.97 0.43 48.13
C ASN A 175 25.71 1.02 48.80
N ALA A 176 24.62 0.26 48.82
CA ALA A 176 23.71 0.38 49.96
C ALA A 176 24.36 -0.36 51.12
N PRO A 177 24.74 0.30 52.27
CA PRO A 177 25.28 -0.42 53.41
C PRO A 177 24.21 -1.39 53.89
N SER A 178 24.54 -2.70 53.93
CA SER A 178 23.75 -3.69 54.62
C SER A 178 23.71 -3.30 56.09
N GLY A 179 22.67 -2.54 56.48
CA GLY A 179 22.39 -2.26 57.88
C GLY A 179 22.16 -3.56 58.63
N ARG A 180 23.20 -4.14 59.17
CA ARG A 180 23.07 -5.07 60.28
C ARG A 180 22.88 -4.21 61.53
N GLY A 181 21.62 -4.00 61.89
CA GLY A 181 21.24 -3.55 63.23
C GLY A 181 21.53 -4.64 64.22
N PHE A 182 22.16 -4.25 65.29
CA PHE A 182 22.28 -5.00 66.55
C PHE A 182 20.90 -5.14 67.24
#